data_a77135c5cb0990f57c8219921d8d8e56
#
_entry.id   a77135c5cb0990f57c8219921d8d8e56
#
_cell.length_a   1.000
_cell.length_b   1.000
_cell.length_c   1.000
_cell.angle_alpha   90.00
_cell.angle_beta   90.00
_cell.angle_gamma   90.00
#
_symmetry.space_group_name_H-M   'P 1'
#
loop_
_entity.id
_entity.type
_entity.pdbx_description
1 polymer ?
#
loop_
_entity_poly.entity_id
_entity_poly.type
_entity_poly.pdbx_seq_one_letter_code
_entity_poly.pdbx_strand_id
1 'polypeptide(L)'
;MNNNQIIDMQCNETTGRIMRPVAYIKSDFTSKFGVPRQSGLADLEAEIHFYPEYQNPEAVRGLEEYSHLWLIWEFSQAIRKEWSPTVRPPKLGGNTRVGVFATRSPFRPNPIGLSSVQLTGITLGPQEGPVIHIQGA
;
A
#
# COMPACT_ATOMS: atom_id res chain seq x y z
N MET A 1 15.68 25.10 15.99
CA MET A 1 14.54 24.72 15.79
C MET A 1 14.60 23.55 15.30
N ASN A 2 13.77 23.12 15.47
CA ASN A 2 13.66 21.84 15.29
C ASN A 2 12.75 21.53 14.18
N ASN A 3 12.97 20.40 13.60
CA ASN A 3 12.14 19.97 12.53
C ASN A 3 10.70 19.77 12.94
N ASN A 4 10.48 19.60 14.24
CA ASN A 4 9.12 19.41 14.72
C ASN A 4 8.26 20.63 14.51
N GLN A 5 8.83 21.80 14.64
CA GLN A 5 8.06 23.01 14.40
C GLN A 5 7.65 23.14 12.95
N ILE A 6 8.52 22.70 12.03
CA ILE A 6 8.19 22.73 10.63
C ILE A 6 7.06 21.76 10.33
N ILE A 7 7.12 20.59 10.93
CA ILE A 7 6.07 19.59 10.75
C ILE A 7 4.74 20.11 11.26
N ASP A 8 4.75 20.74 12.42
CA ASP A 8 3.53 21.28 13.00
C ASP A 8 2.91 22.37 12.15
N MET A 9 3.74 23.17 11.51
CA MET A 9 3.25 24.19 10.61
C MET A 9 2.60 23.61 9.36
N GLN A 10 3.07 22.45 8.92
CA GLN A 10 2.56 21.81 7.70
C GLN A 10 1.37 20.90 7.94
N CYS A 11 1.23 20.41 9.15
CA CYS A 11 0.21 19.44 9.50
C CYS A 11 -0.62 20.01 10.65
N ASN A 12 -1.66 20.75 10.31
CA ASN A 12 -2.48 21.33 11.35
C ASN A 12 -3.53 20.31 11.83
N GLU A 13 -4.11 20.60 12.97
CA GLU A 13 -5.00 19.68 13.66
C GLU A 13 -6.28 19.35 12.91
N THR A 14 -6.74 20.26 12.09
CA THR A 14 -8.04 20.11 11.45
C THR A 14 -7.97 19.48 10.07
N THR A 15 -6.89 19.70 9.34
CA THR A 15 -6.81 19.25 7.97
C THR A 15 -5.79 18.17 7.74
N GLY A 16 -4.79 18.05 8.61
CA GLY A 16 -3.74 17.08 8.41
C GLY A 16 -2.99 17.31 7.11
N ARG A 17 -2.35 16.24 6.64
CA ARG A 17 -1.58 16.28 5.39
C ARG A 17 -2.31 15.46 4.35
N ILE A 18 -2.44 16.03 3.16
CA ILE A 18 -3.01 15.31 2.03
C ILE A 18 -1.93 14.44 1.41
N MET A 19 -2.24 13.15 1.24
CA MET A 19 -1.35 12.22 0.55
C MET A 19 -2.01 11.81 -0.76
N ARG A 20 -1.23 11.84 -1.83
CA ARG A 20 -1.71 11.46 -3.14
C ARG A 20 -1.00 10.21 -3.60
N PRO A 21 -1.73 9.21 -4.09
CA PRO A 21 -1.09 8.02 -4.64
C PRO A 21 -0.18 8.39 -5.81
N VAL A 22 0.98 7.76 -5.86
CA VAL A 22 1.92 8.01 -6.96
C VAL A 22 1.82 6.95 -8.03
N ALA A 23 1.20 5.82 -7.73
CA ALA A 23 1.14 4.67 -8.62
C ALA A 23 -0.05 3.81 -8.27
N TYR A 24 -0.37 2.89 -9.16
CA TYR A 24 -1.37 1.85 -8.90
C TYR A 24 -0.77 0.49 -9.21
N ILE A 25 -1.34 -0.54 -8.59
CA ILE A 25 -0.90 -1.91 -8.78
C ILE A 25 -1.81 -2.58 -9.79
N LYS A 26 -1.18 -3.19 -10.79
CA LYS A 26 -1.87 -3.99 -11.79
C LYS A 26 -1.46 -5.44 -11.62
N SER A 27 -2.42 -6.32 -11.40
CA SER A 27 -2.14 -7.74 -11.25
C SER A 27 -3.02 -8.54 -12.18
N ASP A 28 -2.62 -9.79 -12.39
CA ASP A 28 -3.39 -10.70 -13.25
C ASP A 28 -4.69 -11.12 -12.60
N PHE A 29 -4.83 -10.92 -11.30
CA PHE A 29 -6.02 -11.31 -10.57
C PHE A 29 -6.86 -10.09 -10.25
N THR A 30 -7.94 -9.94 -11.00
CA THR A 30 -8.86 -8.82 -10.80
C THR A 30 -10.10 -9.21 -10.01
N SER A 31 -10.24 -10.51 -9.69
CA SER A 31 -11.40 -11.03 -9.00
C SER A 31 -11.00 -11.65 -7.67
N LYS A 32 -11.87 -11.47 -6.66
CA LYS A 32 -11.66 -12.08 -5.36
C LYS A 32 -11.62 -13.61 -5.41
N PHE A 33 -12.25 -14.20 -6.40
CA PHE A 33 -12.34 -15.66 -6.50
C PHE A 33 -11.09 -16.31 -7.04
N GLY A 34 -10.24 -15.57 -7.71
CA GLY A 34 -9.01 -16.11 -8.24
C GLY A 34 -7.80 -15.86 -7.37
N VAL A 35 -7.95 -15.11 -6.28
CA VAL A 35 -6.82 -14.70 -5.46
C VAL A 35 -6.57 -15.71 -4.35
N PRO A 36 -5.36 -16.30 -4.26
CA PRO A 36 -5.02 -17.18 -3.15
C PRO A 36 -5.09 -16.43 -1.82
N ARG A 37 -5.57 -17.11 -0.80
CA ARG A 37 -5.71 -16.52 0.53
C ARG A 37 -4.51 -16.77 1.43
N GLN A 38 -3.67 -17.72 1.05
CA GLN A 38 -2.54 -18.14 1.86
C GLN A 38 -1.26 -17.51 1.35
N SER A 39 -0.44 -17.06 2.26
CA SER A 39 0.82 -16.43 1.91
C SER A 39 1.77 -17.36 1.18
N GLY A 40 1.65 -18.67 1.37
CA GLY A 40 2.48 -19.63 0.65
C GLY A 40 2.17 -19.72 -0.82
N LEU A 41 1.08 -19.11 -1.25
CA LEU A 41 0.72 -19.05 -2.67
C LEU A 41 0.99 -17.68 -3.26
N ALA A 42 1.79 -16.88 -2.59
CA ALA A 42 2.03 -15.49 -2.96
C ALA A 42 3.14 -15.31 -3.98
N ASP A 43 3.31 -16.28 -4.89
CA ASP A 43 4.18 -16.10 -6.04
C ASP A 43 3.50 -15.29 -7.13
N LEU A 44 2.40 -14.64 -6.77
CA LEU A 44 1.67 -13.80 -7.69
C LEU A 44 2.48 -12.60 -8.10
N GLU A 45 2.61 -12.44 -9.39
CA GLU A 45 3.31 -11.30 -9.94
C GLU A 45 2.33 -10.14 -10.13
N ALA A 46 2.85 -8.96 -9.93
CA ALA A 46 2.11 -7.74 -10.17
C ALA A 46 3.05 -6.68 -10.69
N GLU A 47 2.46 -5.61 -11.19
CA GLU A 47 3.22 -4.49 -11.72
C GLU A 47 2.76 -3.22 -11.03
N ILE A 48 3.72 -2.33 -10.79
CA ILE A 48 3.43 -1.00 -10.27
C ILE A 48 3.59 -0.02 -11.41
N HIS A 49 2.51 0.67 -11.75
CA HIS A 49 2.48 1.66 -12.81
C HIS A 49 2.31 3.04 -12.20
N PHE A 50 3.20 3.94 -12.51
CA PHE A 50 3.13 5.30 -11.99
C PHE A 50 2.09 6.12 -12.76
N TYR A 51 1.45 7.03 -12.05
CA TYR A 51 0.61 8.02 -12.70
C TYR A 51 1.48 8.99 -13.51
N PRO A 52 0.91 9.64 -14.54
CA PRO A 52 1.72 10.41 -15.50
C PRO A 52 2.68 11.41 -14.89
N GLU A 53 2.26 12.12 -13.85
CA GLU A 53 3.12 13.13 -13.25
C GLU A 53 4.32 12.57 -12.51
N TYR A 54 4.36 11.26 -12.28
CA TYR A 54 5.44 10.60 -11.55
C TYR A 54 6.22 9.62 -12.41
N GLN A 55 6.01 9.62 -13.72
CA GLN A 55 6.66 8.71 -14.67
C GLN A 55 8.05 9.18 -15.04
N ASN A 56 8.90 9.35 -14.06
CA ASN A 56 10.26 9.81 -14.29
C ASN A 56 11.24 8.69 -13.94
N PRO A 57 12.04 8.20 -14.90
CA PRO A 57 12.98 7.10 -14.64
C PRO A 57 13.98 7.41 -13.54
N GLU A 58 14.31 8.68 -13.34
CA GLU A 58 15.25 9.06 -12.29
C GLU A 58 14.72 8.79 -10.90
N ALA A 59 13.40 8.75 -10.75
CA ALA A 59 12.79 8.50 -9.45
C ALA A 59 12.99 7.08 -8.95
N VAL A 60 13.33 6.15 -9.86
CA VAL A 60 13.55 4.74 -9.49
C VAL A 60 15.01 4.34 -9.65
N ARG A 61 15.90 5.31 -9.91
CA ARG A 61 17.31 5.01 -10.07
C ARG A 61 17.86 4.38 -8.79
N GLY A 62 18.52 3.25 -8.93
CA GLY A 62 19.10 2.54 -7.79
C GLY A 62 18.14 1.62 -7.08
N LEU A 63 16.86 1.62 -7.45
CA LEU A 63 15.88 0.78 -6.78
C LEU A 63 16.15 -0.70 -6.99
N GLU A 64 16.70 -1.07 -8.14
CA GLU A 64 17.01 -2.46 -8.45
C GLU A 64 18.09 -3.07 -7.55
N GLU A 65 18.76 -2.26 -6.76
CA GLU A 65 19.74 -2.78 -5.80
C GLU A 65 19.09 -3.35 -4.55
N TYR A 66 17.79 -3.17 -4.39
CA TYR A 66 17.06 -3.68 -3.23
C TYR A 66 16.30 -4.95 -3.61
N SER A 67 16.20 -5.85 -2.67
CA SER A 67 15.48 -7.10 -2.89
C SER A 67 13.98 -6.96 -2.68
N HIS A 68 13.59 -6.04 -1.84
CA HIS A 68 12.20 -5.86 -1.43
C HIS A 68 11.85 -4.39 -1.36
N LEU A 69 10.56 -4.12 -1.45
CA LEU A 69 9.99 -2.78 -1.33
C LEU A 69 8.93 -2.76 -0.26
N TRP A 70 8.84 -1.64 0.43
CA TRP A 70 7.69 -1.35 1.26
C TRP A 70 6.66 -0.62 0.43
N LEU A 71 5.43 -1.13 0.44
CA LEU A 71 4.30 -0.46 -0.21
C LEU A 71 3.37 0.07 0.86
N ILE A 72 3.07 1.35 0.77
CA ILE A 72 2.03 1.98 1.56
C ILE A 72 0.84 2.15 0.63
N TRP A 73 -0.28 1.55 0.97
CA TRP A 73 -1.41 1.52 0.06
C TRP A 73 -2.71 1.79 0.81
N GLU A 74 -3.72 2.13 0.04
CA GLU A 74 -5.02 2.51 0.58
C GLU A 74 -6.03 1.41 0.33
N PHE A 75 -6.88 1.14 1.31
CA PHE A 75 -7.97 0.19 1.18
C PHE A 75 -9.10 0.84 0.40
N SER A 76 -9.04 0.80 -0.91
CA SER A 76 -9.98 1.53 -1.74
C SER A 76 -11.40 0.97 -1.72
N GLN A 77 -11.54 -0.33 -1.44
CA GLN A 77 -12.86 -0.97 -1.44
C GLN A 77 -13.50 -1.10 -0.07
N ALA A 78 -12.78 -0.74 0.96
CA ALA A 78 -13.25 -0.89 2.33
C ALA A 78 -13.37 0.45 3.05
N ILE A 79 -13.42 1.53 2.31
CA ILE A 79 -13.52 2.86 2.89
C ILE A 79 -14.89 3.01 3.53
N ARG A 80 -14.90 3.42 4.80
CA ARG A 80 -16.10 3.66 5.56
C ARG A 80 -16.03 5.05 6.14
N LYS A 81 -17.20 5.65 6.32
CA LYS A 81 -17.27 6.96 6.96
C LYS A 81 -16.83 6.91 8.41
N GLU A 82 -17.12 5.80 9.07
CA GLU A 82 -16.80 5.66 10.47
C GLU A 82 -15.86 4.48 10.66
N TRP A 83 -14.89 4.67 11.53
CA TRP A 83 -14.00 3.61 11.92
C TRP A 83 -14.62 2.82 13.06
N SER A 84 -14.10 1.62 13.31
CA SER A 84 -14.58 0.77 14.38
C SER A 84 -13.47 0.62 15.42
N PRO A 85 -13.72 0.93 16.69
CA PRO A 85 -12.69 0.80 17.73
C PRO A 85 -12.28 -0.63 17.99
N THR A 86 -13.17 -1.58 17.72
CA THR A 86 -12.85 -3.01 17.88
C THR A 86 -13.27 -3.78 16.66
N VAL A 87 -12.57 -4.88 16.42
CA VAL A 87 -12.87 -5.76 15.29
C VAL A 87 -12.72 -7.20 15.75
N ARG A 88 -13.22 -8.14 14.93
CA ARG A 88 -13.15 -9.58 15.20
C ARG A 88 -12.29 -10.24 14.13
N PRO A 89 -10.98 -10.34 14.36
CA PRO A 89 -10.11 -10.94 13.34
C PRO A 89 -10.45 -12.40 13.10
N PRO A 90 -10.51 -12.85 11.83
CA PRO A 90 -10.80 -14.25 11.52
C PRO A 90 -9.78 -15.21 12.12
N LYS A 91 -8.52 -14.80 12.21
CA LYS A 91 -7.47 -15.66 12.78
C LYS A 91 -7.68 -15.99 14.24
N LEU A 92 -8.49 -15.21 14.95
CA LEU A 92 -8.83 -15.46 16.32
C LEU A 92 -10.19 -16.14 16.46
N GLY A 93 -10.67 -16.80 15.40
CA GLY A 93 -11.93 -17.52 15.42
C GLY A 93 -13.15 -16.68 15.14
N GLY A 94 -12.97 -15.38 14.87
CA GLY A 94 -14.08 -14.50 14.56
C GLY A 94 -14.96 -14.11 15.73
N ASN A 95 -14.71 -14.66 16.93
CA ASN A 95 -15.52 -14.40 18.11
C ASN A 95 -14.82 -13.49 19.12
N THR A 96 -13.53 -13.33 18.99
CA THR A 96 -12.76 -12.49 19.91
C THR A 96 -12.66 -11.10 19.34
N ARG A 97 -13.07 -10.10 20.11
CA ARG A 97 -12.91 -8.71 19.72
C ARG A 97 -11.62 -8.16 20.27
N VAL A 98 -10.89 -7.46 19.43
CA VAL A 98 -9.66 -6.77 19.82
C VAL A 98 -9.72 -5.34 19.32
N GLY A 99 -8.86 -4.50 19.88
CA GLY A 99 -8.76 -3.12 19.42
C GLY A 99 -8.29 -3.05 17.98
N VAL A 100 -8.86 -2.13 17.22
CA VAL A 100 -8.53 -2.01 15.80
C VAL A 100 -7.06 -1.72 15.59
N PHE A 101 -6.43 -0.99 16.50
CA PHE A 101 -5.01 -0.68 16.38
C PHE A 101 -4.09 -1.86 16.65
N ALA A 102 -4.64 -2.95 17.20
CA ALA A 102 -3.91 -4.20 17.38
C ALA A 102 -4.04 -5.12 16.17
N THR A 103 -4.61 -4.64 15.08
CA THR A 103 -4.87 -5.42 13.88
C THR A 103 -4.44 -4.65 12.65
N ARG A 104 -4.57 -5.29 11.49
CA ARG A 104 -4.37 -4.65 10.20
C ARG A 104 -5.69 -4.41 9.50
N SER A 105 -6.77 -4.33 10.24
CA SER A 105 -8.11 -4.14 9.70
C SER A 105 -8.22 -2.82 8.94
N PRO A 106 -8.95 -2.81 7.82
CA PRO A 106 -9.21 -1.56 7.10
C PRO A 106 -10.20 -0.64 7.81
N PHE A 107 -10.86 -1.13 8.87
CA PHE A 107 -11.87 -0.34 9.58
C PHE A 107 -11.26 0.59 10.62
N ARG A 108 -10.07 1.05 10.32
CA ARG A 108 -9.30 1.97 11.15
C ARG A 108 -9.52 3.41 10.66
N PRO A 109 -9.17 4.41 11.49
CA PRO A 109 -9.40 5.81 11.11
C PRO A 109 -8.78 6.19 9.77
N ASN A 110 -7.58 5.70 9.50
CA ASN A 110 -6.93 5.90 8.22
C ASN A 110 -6.74 4.52 7.58
N PRO A 111 -7.51 4.17 6.55
CA PRO A 111 -7.48 2.83 5.98
C PRO A 111 -6.27 2.65 5.07
N ILE A 112 -5.11 2.61 5.69
CA ILE A 112 -3.82 2.48 5.01
C ILE A 112 -3.21 1.15 5.39
N GLY A 113 -2.69 0.43 4.39
CA GLY A 113 -1.97 -0.82 4.59
C GLY A 113 -0.50 -0.66 4.29
N LEU A 114 0.29 -1.57 4.83
CA LEU A 114 1.73 -1.62 4.60
C LEU A 114 2.11 -3.04 4.26
N SER A 115 2.80 -3.21 3.15
CA SER A 115 3.23 -4.53 2.69
C SER A 115 4.69 -4.49 2.26
N SER A 116 5.39 -5.59 2.54
CA SER A 116 6.72 -5.83 2.01
C SER A 116 6.58 -6.79 0.84
N VAL A 117 7.06 -6.39 -0.33
CA VAL A 117 6.96 -7.21 -1.52
C VAL A 117 8.33 -7.39 -2.13
N GLN A 118 8.53 -8.51 -2.84
CA GLN A 118 9.78 -8.77 -3.50
C GLN A 118 9.85 -7.98 -4.80
N LEU A 119 10.96 -7.33 -5.02
CA LEU A 119 11.24 -6.63 -6.27
C LEU A 119 11.82 -7.63 -7.25
N THR A 120 11.19 -7.81 -8.40
CA THR A 120 11.67 -8.77 -9.40
C THR A 120 12.30 -8.09 -10.61
N GLY A 121 12.02 -6.84 -10.86
CA GLY A 121 12.63 -6.12 -11.95
C GLY A 121 12.00 -4.78 -12.20
N ILE A 122 12.63 -4.01 -13.04
CA ILE A 122 12.13 -2.72 -13.48
C ILE A 122 12.30 -2.64 -14.99
N THR A 123 11.23 -2.28 -15.68
CA THR A 123 11.30 -2.08 -17.13
C THR A 123 10.89 -0.65 -17.46
N LEU A 124 11.34 -0.17 -18.60
CA LEU A 124 11.00 1.15 -19.08
C LEU A 124 10.10 1.03 -20.28
N GLY A 125 8.84 1.42 -20.11
CA GLY A 125 7.91 1.46 -21.21
C GLY A 125 8.05 2.74 -22.00
N PRO A 126 7.76 2.72 -23.30
CA PRO A 126 7.94 3.91 -24.14
C PRO A 126 6.96 5.03 -23.82
N GLN A 127 5.82 4.73 -23.20
CA GLN A 127 4.81 5.74 -22.90
C GLN A 127 4.43 5.79 -21.44
N GLU A 128 4.73 4.76 -20.70
CA GLU A 128 4.30 4.65 -19.30
C GLU A 128 5.44 4.84 -18.31
N GLY A 129 6.64 5.15 -18.81
CA GLY A 129 7.80 5.33 -17.95
C GLY A 129 8.22 4.03 -17.28
N PRO A 130 8.78 4.10 -16.08
CA PRO A 130 9.22 2.89 -15.39
C PRO A 130 8.03 2.08 -14.89
N VAL A 131 8.15 0.76 -15.03
CA VAL A 131 7.20 -0.20 -14.48
C VAL A 131 7.97 -1.09 -13.53
N ILE A 132 7.51 -1.17 -12.30
CA ILE A 132 8.16 -1.98 -11.28
C ILE A 132 7.45 -3.32 -11.19
N HIS A 133 8.21 -4.40 -11.31
CA HIS A 133 7.69 -5.76 -11.22
C HIS A 133 7.92 -6.29 -9.82
N ILE A 134 6.87 -6.84 -9.21
CA ILE A 134 6.90 -7.32 -7.84
C ILE A 134 6.23 -8.68 -7.72
N GLN A 135 6.55 -9.35 -6.61
CA GLN A 135 5.89 -10.59 -6.22
C GLN A 135 5.42 -10.50 -4.79
N GLY A 136 4.34 -11.16 -4.48
CA GLY A 136 3.87 -11.26 -3.11
C GLY A 136 3.00 -10.10 -2.65
N ALA A 137 2.47 -9.34 -3.58
CA ALA A 137 1.61 -8.22 -3.24
C ALA A 137 0.21 -8.67 -2.81
#